data_b1850475748382e9c0d927e3846ab344
#
_entry.id   b1850475748382e9c0d927e3846ab344
#
_cell.length_a   1.000
_cell.length_b   1.000
_cell.length_c   1.000
_cell.angle_alpha   90.00
_cell.angle_beta   90.00
_cell.angle_gamma   90.00
#
_symmetry.space_group_name_H-M   'P 1'
#
loop_
_entity.id
_entity.type
_entity.pdbx_description
1 polymer ?
#
loop_
_entity_poly.entity_id
_entity_poly.type
_entity_poly.pdbx_seq_one_letter_code
_entity_poly.pdbx_strand_id
1 'polypeptide(L)'
;MKRAIDILFVHPNASEKIYQGLASKNSAIEPPIWAAMLAKSVLWKNHSAEILDAEVEGLSYSEAAKIISEYNARIVCFVVYGQQPSASSQNMEGATKTAEIVKNISPNQFILFVGGHVAALPSETLFRHDCIDAVCQNEGVYTILDLLKVKDLTRLSDVNGLTWRQDNYVLTNESSPVVPKKDLERDLPGMAWHLLPSLKKYRTAGWHSWSNDSEKQPFAALYTSLGCPYKCSFCMINIINRTDNSNNVSSEDSNLFRWWSPEFIIRQFDYIAKMGVKNVKIADELFVLNPNHFMKICDMIIERGYDFNIWAYSRVDTCKPKYLEKLQKAGVKWLGLGIENPNNTLRQEIHKGGFQDVKVLDLIKMVRDAGINVGGNYIFGLPYDTHETMQATLDFALENPTEMANFYSAMAYPGSPLFKQARLFNTPLPQTYAGYSQHSYETFNLSNDNLTSAEILSFRDKAWDTYHSHDKYLNLMKDKFGQKAVDELDSTKKVKLKRKLLGD
;
A
#
# COMPACT_ATOMS: atom_id res chain seq x y z
N MET A 1 6.44 9.43 -34.41
CA MET A 1 6.06 8.21 -33.69
C MET A 1 7.15 7.89 -32.68
N LYS A 2 6.79 7.64 -31.41
CA LYS A 2 7.73 7.12 -30.42
C LYS A 2 8.21 5.73 -30.88
N ARG A 3 9.43 5.32 -30.46
CA ARG A 3 9.96 3.98 -30.75
C ARG A 3 9.01 2.92 -30.16
N ALA A 4 8.78 1.83 -30.88
CA ALA A 4 8.03 0.69 -30.37
C ALA A 4 8.68 0.16 -29.09
N ILE A 5 7.87 -0.12 -28.07
CA ILE A 5 8.32 -0.69 -26.79
C ILE A 5 7.55 -1.98 -26.47
N ASP A 6 8.20 -2.89 -25.73
CA ASP A 6 7.56 -4.16 -25.39
C ASP A 6 6.44 -3.98 -24.38
N ILE A 7 6.63 -3.11 -23.36
CA ILE A 7 5.65 -2.92 -22.32
C ILE A 7 5.67 -1.48 -21.78
N LEU A 8 4.48 -0.91 -21.56
CA LEU A 8 4.26 0.33 -20.82
C LEU A 8 3.61 -0.01 -19.48
N PHE A 9 4.27 0.28 -18.37
CA PHE A 9 3.68 0.19 -17.05
C PHE A 9 2.95 1.49 -16.72
N VAL A 10 1.69 1.38 -16.29
CA VAL A 10 0.84 2.52 -15.97
C VAL A 10 0.46 2.48 -14.50
N HIS A 11 0.84 3.51 -13.75
CA HIS A 11 0.30 3.77 -12.43
C HIS A 11 -0.93 4.69 -12.60
N PRO A 12 -2.14 4.21 -12.25
CA PRO A 12 -3.36 4.97 -12.51
C PRO A 12 -3.54 6.12 -11.51
N ASN A 13 -4.27 7.17 -11.91
CA ASN A 13 -4.72 8.21 -11.00
C ASN A 13 -6.17 7.93 -10.58
N ALA A 14 -6.40 7.76 -9.27
CA ALA A 14 -7.72 7.63 -8.69
C ALA A 14 -7.91 8.58 -7.48
N SER A 15 -6.95 9.47 -7.23
CA SER A 15 -6.80 10.22 -5.99
C SER A 15 -8.03 11.07 -5.63
N GLU A 16 -8.64 11.77 -6.60
CA GLU A 16 -9.82 12.60 -6.36
C GLU A 16 -11.03 11.76 -5.89
N LYS A 17 -11.28 10.63 -6.55
CA LYS A 17 -12.38 9.72 -6.20
C LYS A 17 -12.17 9.05 -4.85
N ILE A 18 -10.91 8.72 -4.52
CA ILE A 18 -10.54 8.03 -3.29
C ILE A 18 -10.45 8.96 -2.08
N TYR A 19 -9.87 10.16 -2.24
CA TYR A 19 -9.54 11.06 -1.13
C TYR A 19 -10.43 12.30 -1.02
N GLN A 20 -11.31 12.54 -1.99
CA GLN A 20 -12.14 13.75 -2.04
C GLN A 20 -11.26 15.02 -1.90
N GLY A 21 -11.67 16.02 -1.13
CA GLY A 21 -10.91 17.26 -0.91
C GLY A 21 -9.54 17.10 -0.25
N LEU A 22 -9.21 15.93 0.31
CA LEU A 22 -7.88 15.65 0.87
C LEU A 22 -6.82 15.42 -0.20
N ALA A 23 -7.21 15.07 -1.44
CA ALA A 23 -6.29 14.71 -2.52
C ALA A 23 -5.28 15.81 -2.87
N SER A 24 -5.70 17.08 -2.85
CA SER A 24 -4.92 18.19 -3.40
C SER A 24 -3.70 18.59 -2.56
N LYS A 25 -3.79 18.56 -1.22
CA LYS A 25 -2.75 19.11 -0.32
C LYS A 25 -2.31 18.17 0.79
N ASN A 26 -3.17 17.26 1.24
CA ASN A 26 -2.97 16.51 2.47
C ASN A 26 -2.52 15.06 2.23
N SER A 27 -2.84 14.46 1.07
CA SER A 27 -2.36 13.12 0.72
C SER A 27 -0.89 13.12 0.30
N ALA A 28 -0.18 12.07 0.62
CA ALA A 28 1.11 11.77 0.01
C ALA A 28 0.92 11.46 -1.48
N ILE A 29 1.94 11.71 -2.29
CA ILE A 29 2.08 11.17 -3.65
C ILE A 29 3.38 10.38 -3.64
N GLU A 30 3.28 9.07 -3.67
CA GLU A 30 4.42 8.16 -3.53
C GLU A 30 4.87 7.61 -4.89
N PRO A 31 6.17 7.36 -5.09
CA PRO A 31 6.62 6.67 -6.29
C PRO A 31 5.93 5.30 -6.44
N PRO A 32 5.52 4.89 -7.65
CA PRO A 32 4.89 3.60 -7.88
C PRO A 32 5.94 2.47 -7.85
N ILE A 33 6.28 2.00 -6.64
CA ILE A 33 7.39 1.09 -6.36
C ILE A 33 7.30 -0.18 -7.22
N TRP A 34 6.12 -0.81 -7.28
CA TRP A 34 5.94 -2.04 -8.04
C TRP A 34 6.09 -1.81 -9.55
N ALA A 35 5.58 -0.71 -10.11
CA ALA A 35 5.79 -0.38 -11.51
C ALA A 35 7.29 -0.21 -11.81
N ALA A 36 8.03 0.46 -10.92
CA ALA A 36 9.46 0.66 -11.07
C ALA A 36 10.28 -0.65 -10.91
N MET A 37 9.87 -1.56 -10.01
CA MET A 37 10.51 -2.86 -9.84
C MET A 37 10.25 -3.79 -11.05
N LEU A 38 9.00 -3.87 -11.52
CA LEU A 38 8.64 -4.65 -12.70
C LEU A 38 9.35 -4.13 -13.95
N ALA A 39 9.36 -2.82 -14.16
CA ALA A 39 10.09 -2.22 -15.26
C ALA A 39 11.60 -2.53 -15.19
N LYS A 40 12.20 -2.47 -13.99
CA LYS A 40 13.63 -2.82 -13.82
C LYS A 40 13.90 -4.29 -14.14
N SER A 41 13.00 -5.20 -13.73
CA SER A 41 13.08 -6.62 -14.06
C SER A 41 13.04 -6.87 -15.58
N VAL A 42 12.11 -6.21 -16.27
CA VAL A 42 11.94 -6.28 -17.73
C VAL A 42 13.18 -5.76 -18.46
N LEU A 43 13.68 -4.57 -18.09
CA LEU A 43 14.89 -3.98 -18.66
C LEU A 43 16.12 -4.87 -18.44
N TRP A 44 16.23 -5.50 -17.26
CA TRP A 44 17.32 -6.40 -16.92
C TRP A 44 17.36 -7.67 -17.78
N LYS A 45 16.21 -8.07 -18.34
CA LYS A 45 16.08 -9.20 -19.27
C LYS A 45 16.12 -8.75 -20.74
N ASN A 46 16.66 -7.56 -21.03
CA ASN A 46 16.84 -6.99 -22.37
C ASN A 46 15.56 -6.72 -23.17
N HIS A 47 14.44 -6.53 -22.48
CA HIS A 47 13.21 -5.99 -23.06
C HIS A 47 13.12 -4.48 -22.84
N SER A 48 12.35 -3.79 -23.66
CA SER A 48 12.11 -2.36 -23.54
C SER A 48 10.87 -2.07 -22.69
N ALA A 49 11.00 -1.13 -21.74
CA ALA A 49 9.93 -0.73 -20.85
C ALA A 49 9.91 0.79 -20.63
N GLU A 50 8.73 1.35 -20.41
CA GLU A 50 8.49 2.73 -19.95
C GLU A 50 7.50 2.73 -18.80
N ILE A 51 7.44 3.83 -18.07
CA ILE A 51 6.47 4.05 -16.98
C ILE A 51 5.70 5.33 -17.25
N LEU A 52 4.37 5.25 -17.14
CA LEU A 52 3.48 6.40 -17.02
C LEU A 52 2.89 6.44 -15.61
N ASP A 53 3.27 7.43 -14.83
CA ASP A 53 2.67 7.69 -13.53
C ASP A 53 1.62 8.79 -13.67
N ALA A 54 0.36 8.39 -13.86
CA ALA A 54 -0.75 9.31 -14.09
C ALA A 54 -1.14 10.08 -12.82
N GLU A 55 -0.86 9.54 -11.62
CA GLU A 55 -1.17 10.21 -10.36
C GLU A 55 -0.25 11.42 -10.15
N VAL A 56 1.06 11.23 -10.21
CA VAL A 56 2.02 12.33 -9.98
C VAL A 56 1.98 13.39 -11.07
N GLU A 57 1.63 13.01 -12.30
CA GLU A 57 1.43 13.95 -13.40
C GLU A 57 0.06 14.65 -13.37
N GLY A 58 -0.83 14.26 -12.44
CA GLY A 58 -2.16 14.86 -12.26
C GLY A 58 -3.09 14.65 -13.45
N LEU A 59 -2.91 13.55 -14.20
CA LEU A 59 -3.66 13.30 -15.43
C LEU A 59 -5.08 12.81 -15.11
N SER A 60 -6.05 13.34 -15.83
CA SER A 60 -7.39 12.76 -15.92
C SER A 60 -7.33 11.41 -16.66
N TYR A 61 -8.37 10.58 -16.52
CA TYR A 61 -8.47 9.29 -17.22
C TYR A 61 -8.32 9.44 -18.73
N SER A 62 -8.94 10.50 -19.31
CA SER A 62 -8.88 10.76 -20.75
C SER A 62 -7.49 11.22 -21.21
N GLU A 63 -6.81 12.06 -20.44
CA GLU A 63 -5.44 12.49 -20.76
C GLU A 63 -4.46 11.32 -20.66
N ALA A 64 -4.56 10.51 -19.59
CA ALA A 64 -3.75 9.31 -19.44
C ALA A 64 -3.97 8.33 -20.60
N ALA A 65 -5.23 8.05 -20.98
CA ALA A 65 -5.56 7.18 -22.10
C ALA A 65 -5.02 7.68 -23.45
N LYS A 66 -5.09 8.97 -23.70
CA LYS A 66 -4.51 9.60 -24.91
C LYS A 66 -2.99 9.40 -24.94
N ILE A 67 -2.29 9.68 -23.83
CA ILE A 67 -0.84 9.50 -23.73
C ILE A 67 -0.47 8.02 -23.93
N ILE A 68 -1.21 7.09 -23.30
CA ILE A 68 -1.00 5.64 -23.46
C ILE A 68 -1.10 5.25 -24.93
N SER A 69 -2.13 5.73 -25.65
CA SER A 69 -2.35 5.42 -27.07
C SER A 69 -1.27 6.03 -28.00
N GLU A 70 -0.55 7.05 -27.56
CA GLU A 70 0.59 7.62 -28.28
C GLU A 70 1.89 6.81 -28.11
N TYR A 71 1.98 5.95 -27.07
CA TYR A 71 3.04 4.98 -26.94
C TYR A 71 2.77 3.81 -27.90
N ASN A 72 3.69 3.47 -28.72
CA ASN A 72 3.59 2.25 -29.54
C ASN A 72 4.00 1.03 -28.69
N ALA A 73 3.27 0.78 -27.59
CA ALA A 73 3.54 -0.30 -26.66
C ALA A 73 2.81 -1.58 -27.10
N ARG A 74 3.54 -2.70 -27.15
CA ARG A 74 2.93 -3.99 -27.44
C ARG A 74 1.95 -4.43 -26.34
N ILE A 75 2.33 -4.15 -25.06
CA ILE A 75 1.52 -4.44 -23.88
C ILE A 75 1.39 -3.17 -23.05
N VAL A 76 0.17 -2.84 -22.63
CA VAL A 76 -0.09 -1.82 -21.61
C VAL A 76 -0.43 -2.54 -20.31
N CYS A 77 0.41 -2.39 -19.29
CA CYS A 77 0.27 -3.05 -17.99
C CYS A 77 -0.14 -2.05 -16.91
N PHE A 78 -1.39 -2.10 -16.46
CA PHE A 78 -1.83 -1.33 -15.30
C PHE A 78 -1.36 -1.99 -14.02
N VAL A 79 -0.61 -1.21 -13.21
CA VAL A 79 -0.01 -1.66 -11.94
C VAL A 79 -0.87 -1.16 -10.79
N VAL A 80 -1.77 -2.03 -10.31
CA VAL A 80 -2.77 -1.70 -9.28
C VAL A 80 -2.34 -2.21 -7.90
N TYR A 81 -1.12 -1.85 -7.47
CA TYR A 81 -0.63 -2.21 -6.14
C TYR A 81 -1.01 -1.18 -5.08
N GLY A 82 -0.90 0.10 -5.34
CA GLY A 82 -1.11 1.16 -4.37
C GLY A 82 0.02 1.31 -3.35
N GLN A 83 -0.12 2.30 -2.49
CA GLN A 83 0.87 2.68 -1.45
C GLN A 83 0.87 1.72 -0.25
N GLN A 84 -0.19 0.98 -0.11
CA GLN A 84 -0.39 -0.09 0.86
C GLN A 84 -1.11 -1.23 0.14
N PRO A 85 -0.96 -2.47 0.60
CA PRO A 85 -1.61 -3.61 -0.06
C PRO A 85 -3.11 -3.44 -0.23
N SER A 86 -3.79 -2.93 0.80
CA SER A 86 -5.23 -2.63 0.78
C SER A 86 -5.63 -1.57 -0.25
N ALA A 87 -4.73 -0.67 -0.62
CA ALA A 87 -4.98 0.36 -1.63
C ALA A 87 -5.06 -0.19 -3.06
N SER A 88 -4.69 -1.45 -3.27
CA SER A 88 -4.81 -2.11 -4.57
C SER A 88 -6.24 -2.07 -5.13
N SER A 89 -7.25 -2.36 -4.29
CA SER A 89 -8.64 -2.26 -4.71
C SER A 89 -9.06 -0.84 -5.10
N GLN A 90 -8.55 0.16 -4.41
CA GLN A 90 -8.86 1.58 -4.69
C GLN A 90 -8.29 2.02 -6.05
N ASN A 91 -7.09 1.56 -6.40
CA ASN A 91 -6.45 1.90 -7.68
C ASN A 91 -7.15 1.30 -8.89
N MET A 92 -7.95 0.24 -8.70
CA MET A 92 -8.80 -0.32 -9.76
C MET A 92 -9.75 0.73 -10.34
N GLU A 93 -10.22 1.71 -9.55
CA GLU A 93 -11.14 2.77 -10.02
C GLU A 93 -10.53 3.56 -11.19
N GLY A 94 -9.33 4.10 -11.02
CA GLY A 94 -8.65 4.85 -12.09
C GLY A 94 -8.15 3.95 -13.21
N ALA A 95 -7.68 2.74 -12.87
CA ALA A 95 -7.14 1.80 -13.85
C ALA A 95 -8.21 1.33 -14.85
N THR A 96 -9.38 0.91 -14.37
CA THR A 96 -10.46 0.41 -15.24
C THR A 96 -11.03 1.51 -16.10
N LYS A 97 -11.26 2.72 -15.54
CA LYS A 97 -11.74 3.86 -16.31
C LYS A 97 -10.78 4.30 -17.41
N THR A 98 -9.48 4.32 -17.10
CA THR A 98 -8.46 4.64 -18.11
C THR A 98 -8.37 3.55 -19.18
N ALA A 99 -8.41 2.27 -18.79
CA ALA A 99 -8.37 1.13 -19.71
C ALA A 99 -9.57 1.09 -20.67
N GLU A 100 -10.78 1.39 -20.18
CA GLU A 100 -11.99 1.52 -21.02
C GLU A 100 -11.78 2.57 -22.13
N ILE A 101 -11.22 3.73 -21.79
CA ILE A 101 -10.96 4.80 -22.77
C ILE A 101 -9.84 4.39 -23.74
N VAL A 102 -8.78 3.72 -23.26
CA VAL A 102 -7.72 3.18 -24.12
C VAL A 102 -8.29 2.21 -25.15
N LYS A 103 -9.18 1.29 -24.76
CA LYS A 103 -9.83 0.34 -25.68
C LYS A 103 -10.74 1.05 -26.71
N ASN A 104 -11.40 2.14 -26.32
CA ASN A 104 -12.19 2.95 -27.25
C ASN A 104 -11.33 3.65 -28.31
N ILE A 105 -10.12 4.09 -27.95
CA ILE A 105 -9.17 4.75 -28.87
C ILE A 105 -8.42 3.69 -29.71
N SER A 106 -8.01 2.62 -29.08
CA SER A 106 -7.14 1.58 -29.64
C SER A 106 -7.70 0.19 -29.28
N PRO A 107 -8.74 -0.30 -29.99
CA PRO A 107 -9.45 -1.54 -29.64
C PRO A 107 -8.56 -2.79 -29.57
N ASN A 108 -7.48 -2.82 -30.34
CA ASN A 108 -6.55 -3.97 -30.40
C ASN A 108 -5.39 -3.87 -29.39
N GLN A 109 -5.34 -2.82 -28.56
CA GLN A 109 -4.31 -2.69 -27.55
C GLN A 109 -4.44 -3.79 -26.52
N PHE A 110 -3.37 -4.58 -26.32
CA PHE A 110 -3.37 -5.60 -25.26
C PHE A 110 -3.19 -4.94 -23.89
N ILE A 111 -4.15 -5.19 -22.99
CA ILE A 111 -4.22 -4.62 -21.65
C ILE A 111 -4.08 -5.71 -20.60
N LEU A 112 -3.01 -5.62 -19.81
CA LEU A 112 -2.67 -6.48 -18.67
C LEU A 112 -2.87 -5.73 -17.37
N PHE A 113 -3.39 -6.40 -16.34
CA PHE A 113 -3.41 -5.86 -14.97
C PHE A 113 -2.56 -6.71 -14.03
N VAL A 114 -1.86 -6.06 -13.08
CA VAL A 114 -1.08 -6.70 -12.03
C VAL A 114 -1.24 -5.98 -10.70
N GLY A 115 -1.45 -6.73 -9.61
CA GLY A 115 -1.60 -6.16 -8.26
C GLY A 115 -2.47 -7.03 -7.35
N GLY A 116 -2.60 -6.61 -6.10
CA GLY A 116 -3.26 -7.43 -5.06
C GLY A 116 -4.73 -7.73 -5.35
N HIS A 117 -5.51 -6.75 -5.84
CA HIS A 117 -6.92 -6.95 -6.15
C HIS A 117 -7.11 -8.00 -7.25
N VAL A 118 -6.39 -7.87 -8.35
CA VAL A 118 -6.51 -8.79 -9.49
C VAL A 118 -5.92 -10.16 -9.18
N ALA A 119 -4.91 -10.23 -8.31
CA ALA A 119 -4.39 -11.50 -7.80
C ALA A 119 -5.42 -12.23 -6.91
N ALA A 120 -6.22 -11.47 -6.14
CA ALA A 120 -7.28 -12.04 -5.31
C ALA A 120 -8.49 -12.52 -6.12
N LEU A 121 -8.87 -11.79 -7.17
CA LEU A 121 -10.10 -11.98 -7.94
C LEU A 121 -9.82 -12.01 -9.45
N PRO A 122 -8.95 -12.90 -9.94
CA PRO A 122 -8.50 -12.83 -11.34
C PRO A 122 -9.64 -13.02 -12.33
N SER A 123 -10.43 -14.07 -12.22
CA SER A 123 -11.55 -14.36 -13.13
C SER A 123 -12.68 -13.34 -13.00
N GLU A 124 -13.02 -12.94 -11.76
CA GLU A 124 -14.06 -11.95 -11.49
C GLU A 124 -13.71 -10.58 -12.09
N THR A 125 -12.43 -10.20 -12.03
CA THR A 125 -11.95 -8.96 -12.66
C THR A 125 -12.21 -8.97 -14.18
N LEU A 126 -11.87 -10.07 -14.85
CA LEU A 126 -12.11 -10.19 -16.29
C LEU A 126 -13.61 -10.26 -16.62
N PHE A 127 -14.42 -10.94 -15.83
CA PHE A 127 -15.88 -10.98 -16.06
C PHE A 127 -16.53 -9.60 -15.91
N ARG A 128 -16.00 -8.74 -15.06
CA ARG A 128 -16.55 -7.38 -14.85
C ARG A 128 -16.08 -6.34 -15.87
N HIS A 129 -14.93 -6.56 -16.53
CA HIS A 129 -14.27 -5.54 -17.36
C HIS A 129 -13.78 -6.11 -18.68
N ASP A 130 -14.55 -5.89 -19.74
CA ASP A 130 -14.19 -6.31 -21.11
C ASP A 130 -12.98 -5.57 -21.68
N CYS A 131 -12.60 -4.44 -21.10
CA CYS A 131 -11.40 -3.69 -21.47
C CYS A 131 -10.10 -4.35 -21.02
N ILE A 132 -10.14 -5.42 -20.22
CA ILE A 132 -8.95 -6.12 -19.71
C ILE A 132 -8.79 -7.44 -20.44
N ASP A 133 -7.65 -7.66 -21.08
CA ASP A 133 -7.36 -8.89 -21.81
C ASP A 133 -6.80 -9.99 -20.90
N ALA A 134 -5.98 -9.60 -19.90
CA ALA A 134 -5.38 -10.54 -18.97
C ALA A 134 -5.04 -9.93 -17.61
N VAL A 135 -4.90 -10.78 -16.58
CA VAL A 135 -4.45 -10.40 -15.25
C VAL A 135 -3.39 -11.37 -14.72
N CYS A 136 -2.40 -10.86 -13.97
CA CYS A 136 -1.44 -11.68 -13.25
C CYS A 136 -2.06 -12.21 -11.94
N GLN A 137 -1.88 -13.50 -11.66
CA GLN A 137 -2.45 -14.18 -10.48
C GLN A 137 -1.66 -13.91 -9.19
N ASN A 138 -0.42 -13.36 -9.28
CA ASN A 138 0.44 -13.06 -8.14
C ASN A 138 1.24 -11.76 -8.38
N GLU A 139 2.47 -11.67 -7.85
CA GLU A 139 3.34 -10.50 -8.03
C GLU A 139 3.69 -10.17 -9.50
N GLY A 140 3.50 -11.11 -10.42
CA GLY A 140 3.53 -10.90 -11.85
C GLY A 140 4.92 -10.92 -12.50
N VAL A 141 6.01 -11.05 -11.75
CA VAL A 141 7.37 -10.91 -12.31
C VAL A 141 7.63 -11.93 -13.41
N TYR A 142 7.52 -13.21 -13.11
CA TYR A 142 7.79 -14.27 -14.11
C TYR A 142 6.69 -14.33 -15.17
N THR A 143 5.43 -14.14 -14.79
CA THR A 143 4.30 -14.09 -15.73
C THR A 143 4.52 -13.02 -16.81
N ILE A 144 4.94 -11.82 -16.43
CA ILE A 144 5.23 -10.73 -17.39
C ILE A 144 6.42 -11.10 -18.28
N LEU A 145 7.49 -11.65 -17.70
CA LEU A 145 8.67 -12.05 -18.47
C LEU A 145 8.36 -13.15 -19.47
N ASP A 146 7.50 -14.11 -19.12
CA ASP A 146 7.07 -15.18 -20.04
C ASP A 146 6.10 -14.64 -21.10
N LEU A 147 5.19 -13.74 -20.74
CA LEU A 147 4.30 -13.06 -21.68
C LEU A 147 5.10 -12.25 -22.73
N LEU A 148 6.21 -11.63 -22.35
CA LEU A 148 7.05 -10.89 -23.29
C LEU A 148 7.76 -11.76 -24.34
N LYS A 149 7.94 -13.06 -24.08
CA LYS A 149 8.50 -14.03 -25.03
C LYS A 149 7.49 -14.50 -26.08
N VAL A 150 6.19 -14.40 -25.76
CA VAL A 150 5.11 -14.82 -26.66
C VAL A 150 4.99 -13.82 -27.81
N LYS A 151 4.99 -14.31 -29.07
CA LYS A 151 4.84 -13.44 -30.24
C LYS A 151 3.37 -13.10 -30.54
N ASP A 152 2.51 -14.08 -30.39
CA ASP A 152 1.07 -13.99 -30.68
C ASP A 152 0.26 -13.92 -29.38
N LEU A 153 -0.18 -12.72 -28.99
CA LEU A 153 -0.94 -12.46 -27.77
C LEU A 153 -2.37 -13.03 -27.78
N THR A 154 -2.77 -13.76 -28.83
CA THR A 154 -4.01 -14.52 -28.87
C THR A 154 -3.84 -15.97 -28.39
N ARG A 155 -2.60 -16.40 -28.12
CA ARG A 155 -2.23 -17.77 -27.71
C ARG A 155 -1.41 -17.74 -26.43
N LEU A 156 -2.11 -17.67 -25.29
CA LEU A 156 -1.49 -17.43 -23.98
C LEU A 156 -1.55 -18.65 -23.05
N SER A 157 -1.97 -19.82 -23.53
CA SER A 157 -2.12 -21.06 -22.74
C SER A 157 -0.85 -21.49 -21.99
N ASP A 158 0.32 -21.14 -22.51
CA ASP A 158 1.62 -21.55 -21.97
C ASP A 158 2.24 -20.49 -21.04
N VAL A 159 1.55 -19.37 -20.77
CA VAL A 159 2.02 -18.32 -19.88
C VAL A 159 1.54 -18.57 -18.45
N ASN A 160 2.35 -19.20 -17.63
CA ASN A 160 2.00 -19.51 -16.25
C ASN A 160 1.68 -18.26 -15.41
N GLY A 161 0.74 -18.39 -14.49
CA GLY A 161 0.32 -17.30 -13.61
C GLY A 161 -0.58 -16.27 -14.28
N LEU A 162 -1.14 -16.57 -15.46
CA LEU A 162 -2.04 -15.69 -16.21
C LEU A 162 -3.47 -16.18 -16.15
N THR A 163 -4.41 -15.30 -15.87
CA THR A 163 -5.83 -15.47 -16.20
C THR A 163 -6.15 -14.50 -17.32
N TRP A 164 -6.76 -14.96 -18.40
CA TRP A 164 -6.88 -14.20 -19.64
C TRP A 164 -8.16 -14.49 -20.38
N ARG A 165 -8.50 -13.61 -21.31
CA ARG A 165 -9.70 -13.72 -22.15
C ARG A 165 -9.33 -14.29 -23.50
N GLN A 166 -10.04 -15.33 -23.90
CA GLN A 166 -10.04 -15.86 -25.26
C GLN A 166 -11.48 -15.90 -25.77
N ASP A 167 -11.76 -15.09 -26.76
CA ASP A 167 -13.13 -14.88 -27.26
C ASP A 167 -14.09 -14.51 -26.09
N ASN A 168 -15.09 -15.34 -25.82
CA ASN A 168 -16.06 -15.17 -24.75
C ASN A 168 -15.71 -15.95 -23.46
N TYR A 169 -14.52 -16.59 -23.40
CA TYR A 169 -14.12 -17.41 -22.26
C TYR A 169 -13.03 -16.73 -21.46
N VAL A 170 -13.11 -16.90 -20.14
CA VAL A 170 -12.03 -16.55 -19.21
C VAL A 170 -11.30 -17.85 -18.85
N LEU A 171 -10.04 -17.91 -19.22
CA LEU A 171 -9.16 -19.06 -19.00
C LEU A 171 -8.15 -18.75 -17.92
N THR A 172 -7.83 -19.73 -17.09
CA THR A 172 -6.83 -19.63 -16.02
C THR A 172 -5.76 -20.67 -16.25
N ASN A 173 -4.54 -20.22 -16.46
CA ASN A 173 -3.38 -21.10 -16.67
C ASN A 173 -2.83 -21.62 -15.33
N GLU A 174 -1.90 -22.57 -15.40
CA GLU A 174 -1.14 -23.02 -14.24
C GLU A 174 -0.49 -21.85 -13.51
N SER A 175 -0.30 -21.99 -12.20
CA SER A 175 0.30 -20.96 -11.38
C SER A 175 1.75 -20.69 -11.75
N SER A 176 2.19 -19.43 -11.59
CA SER A 176 3.59 -19.05 -11.70
C SER A 176 4.23 -18.98 -10.31
N PRO A 177 5.47 -19.41 -10.12
CA PRO A 177 6.16 -19.15 -8.87
C PRO A 177 6.39 -17.65 -8.68
N VAL A 178 6.45 -17.21 -7.43
CA VAL A 178 6.99 -15.88 -7.09
C VAL A 178 8.51 -15.93 -7.08
N VAL A 179 9.17 -14.79 -7.22
CA VAL A 179 10.65 -14.73 -7.20
C VAL A 179 11.17 -15.28 -5.87
N PRO A 180 11.94 -16.38 -5.85
CA PRO A 180 12.48 -16.92 -4.61
C PRO A 180 13.47 -15.96 -3.97
N LYS A 181 13.61 -16.00 -2.64
CA LYS A 181 14.56 -15.13 -1.91
C LYS A 181 15.97 -15.15 -2.51
N LYS A 182 16.49 -16.32 -2.88
CA LYS A 182 17.84 -16.47 -3.46
C LYS A 182 18.01 -15.77 -4.82
N ASP A 183 16.93 -15.49 -5.51
CA ASP A 183 16.90 -14.92 -6.85
C ASP A 183 16.41 -13.48 -6.89
N LEU A 184 16.06 -12.87 -5.73
CA LEU A 184 15.53 -11.49 -5.67
C LEU A 184 16.45 -10.48 -6.36
N GLU A 185 17.75 -10.50 -6.08
CA GLU A 185 18.70 -9.55 -6.68
C GLU A 185 18.90 -9.75 -8.19
N ARG A 186 18.67 -10.98 -8.69
CA ARG A 186 18.77 -11.32 -10.10
C ARG A 186 17.50 -10.95 -10.88
N ASP A 187 16.33 -11.22 -10.32
CA ASP A 187 15.04 -11.17 -11.05
C ASP A 187 14.15 -9.98 -10.63
N LEU A 188 14.40 -9.40 -9.46
CA LEU A 188 13.88 -8.10 -9.01
C LEU A 188 15.05 -7.18 -8.62
N PRO A 189 15.85 -6.71 -9.59
CA PRO A 189 17.13 -6.03 -9.36
C PRO A 189 16.97 -4.54 -8.96
N GLY A 190 16.04 -4.23 -8.08
CA GLY A 190 15.73 -2.89 -7.59
C GLY A 190 14.73 -2.13 -8.45
N MET A 191 14.84 -0.81 -8.45
CA MET A 191 13.86 0.07 -9.10
C MET A 191 14.45 0.75 -10.36
N ALA A 192 13.63 0.92 -11.38
CA ALA A 192 13.95 1.70 -12.58
C ALA A 192 13.74 3.20 -12.32
N TRP A 193 14.48 3.78 -11.37
CA TRP A 193 14.36 5.18 -10.96
C TRP A 193 14.40 6.18 -12.12
N HIS A 194 15.16 5.87 -13.16
CA HIS A 194 15.34 6.72 -14.35
C HIS A 194 14.12 6.77 -15.28
N LEU A 195 13.16 5.85 -15.11
CA LEU A 195 11.89 5.86 -15.84
C LEU A 195 10.79 6.60 -15.09
N LEU A 196 10.99 6.89 -13.81
CA LEU A 196 10.03 7.66 -13.02
C LEU A 196 10.15 9.15 -13.32
N PRO A 197 9.08 9.92 -13.20
CA PRO A 197 9.16 11.37 -13.08
C PRO A 197 10.15 11.81 -12.01
N SER A 198 10.62 13.06 -12.09
CA SER A 198 11.56 13.60 -11.09
C SER A 198 11.05 13.38 -9.68
N LEU A 199 11.91 12.89 -8.76
CA LEU A 199 11.58 12.68 -7.35
C LEU A 199 11.13 13.97 -6.63
N LYS A 200 11.38 15.14 -7.23
CA LYS A 200 10.85 16.43 -6.76
C LYS A 200 9.34 16.59 -6.96
N LYS A 201 8.69 15.75 -7.77
CA LYS A 201 7.24 15.74 -7.95
C LYS A 201 6.53 14.92 -6.87
N TYR A 202 7.22 13.91 -6.30
CA TYR A 202 6.67 13.08 -5.23
C TYR A 202 6.78 13.79 -3.88
N ARG A 203 5.75 13.65 -3.06
CA ARG A 203 5.67 14.30 -1.76
C ARG A 203 5.24 13.33 -0.67
N THR A 204 5.82 13.48 0.50
CA THR A 204 5.38 12.74 1.69
C THR A 204 4.12 13.38 2.32
N ALA A 205 3.46 12.64 3.21
CA ALA A 205 2.40 13.20 4.06
C ALA A 205 2.95 14.33 4.96
N GLY A 206 2.09 15.30 5.29
CA GLY A 206 2.49 16.47 6.10
C GLY A 206 3.23 16.08 7.38
N TRP A 207 2.63 15.19 8.17
CA TRP A 207 3.17 14.73 9.43
C TRP A 207 4.59 14.12 9.33
N HIS A 208 4.92 13.44 8.23
CA HIS A 208 6.25 12.86 8.05
C HIS A 208 7.33 13.93 7.94
N SER A 209 7.02 15.09 7.37
CA SER A 209 7.98 16.19 7.22
C SER A 209 8.18 17.02 8.51
N TRP A 210 7.32 16.89 9.51
CA TRP A 210 7.40 17.73 10.72
C TRP A 210 8.68 17.50 11.55
N SER A 211 9.27 16.30 11.50
CA SER A 211 10.40 15.93 12.35
C SER A 211 11.71 16.68 12.11
N ASN A 212 11.88 17.33 10.95
CA ASN A 212 13.15 17.98 10.60
C ASN A 212 12.95 19.38 10.00
N ASP A 213 11.79 20.00 10.19
CA ASP A 213 11.44 21.24 9.48
C ASP A 213 11.64 21.09 7.95
N SER A 214 11.53 19.83 7.47
CA SER A 214 11.86 19.47 6.11
C SER A 214 10.70 19.78 5.17
N GLU A 215 11.05 20.13 3.93
CA GLU A 215 10.07 20.18 2.87
C GLU A 215 9.50 18.78 2.61
N LYS A 216 8.24 18.71 2.14
CA LYS A 216 7.57 17.43 1.80
C LYS A 216 8.22 16.74 0.59
N GLN A 217 9.06 17.45 -0.14
CA GLN A 217 9.71 17.02 -1.40
C GLN A 217 11.21 17.33 -1.37
N PRO A 218 12.06 16.57 -2.05
CA PRO A 218 11.77 15.33 -2.76
C PRO A 218 11.48 14.17 -1.80
N PHE A 219 10.74 13.15 -2.30
CA PHE A 219 10.35 11.99 -1.53
C PHE A 219 10.61 10.70 -2.30
N ALA A 220 11.07 9.66 -1.61
CA ALA A 220 11.24 8.32 -2.15
C ALA A 220 10.63 7.26 -1.24
N ALA A 221 10.18 6.17 -1.87
CA ALA A 221 9.73 4.97 -1.16
C ALA A 221 10.39 3.74 -1.79
N LEU A 222 10.76 2.75 -0.98
CA LEU A 222 11.37 1.50 -1.45
C LEU A 222 11.03 0.35 -0.51
N TYR A 223 11.10 -0.88 -1.04
CA TYR A 223 11.07 -2.10 -0.26
C TYR A 223 12.48 -2.57 0.07
N THR A 224 12.67 -3.09 1.29
CA THR A 224 13.86 -3.87 1.67
C THR A 224 13.52 -5.35 1.82
N SER A 225 12.24 -5.65 2.01
CA SER A 225 11.68 -6.99 2.11
C SER A 225 10.28 -7.05 1.50
N LEU A 226 9.80 -8.25 1.19
CA LEU A 226 8.48 -8.52 0.61
C LEU A 226 7.75 -9.58 1.41
N GLY A 227 6.45 -9.34 1.64
CA GLY A 227 5.55 -10.24 2.35
C GLY A 227 5.65 -10.15 3.86
N CYS A 228 4.85 -10.97 4.53
CA CYS A 228 4.69 -10.96 5.98
C CYS A 228 4.43 -12.38 6.50
N PRO A 229 5.11 -12.85 7.57
CA PRO A 229 4.89 -14.19 8.11
C PRO A 229 3.61 -14.31 8.95
N TYR A 230 2.93 -13.19 9.22
CA TYR A 230 1.71 -13.17 10.02
C TYR A 230 0.45 -13.36 9.17
N LYS A 231 -0.63 -13.83 9.81
CA LYS A 231 -1.90 -14.22 9.18
C LYS A 231 -3.08 -13.43 9.74
N CYS A 232 -2.90 -12.11 9.91
CA CYS A 232 -3.97 -11.25 10.43
C CYS A 232 -5.21 -11.30 9.55
N SER A 233 -6.39 -11.51 10.13
CA SER A 233 -7.65 -11.76 9.39
C SER A 233 -8.10 -10.61 8.49
N PHE A 234 -7.75 -9.37 8.82
CA PHE A 234 -8.07 -8.17 8.03
C PHE A 234 -7.08 -7.89 6.89
N CYS A 235 -5.92 -8.57 6.88
CA CYS A 235 -4.81 -8.25 5.98
C CYS A 235 -4.83 -9.10 4.71
N MET A 236 -4.56 -8.48 3.57
CA MET A 236 -4.52 -9.15 2.26
C MET A 236 -3.11 -9.23 1.67
N ILE A 237 -2.05 -8.82 2.40
CA ILE A 237 -0.72 -8.60 1.80
C ILE A 237 -0.15 -9.83 1.10
N ASN A 238 -0.33 -11.00 1.67
CA ASN A 238 0.27 -12.23 1.13
C ASN A 238 -0.46 -12.77 -0.11
N ILE A 239 -1.55 -12.16 -0.56
CA ILE A 239 -2.25 -12.59 -1.77
C ILE A 239 -1.36 -12.56 -3.01
N ILE A 240 -0.42 -11.62 -3.07
CA ILE A 240 0.54 -11.50 -4.17
C ILE A 240 1.63 -12.58 -4.12
N ASN A 241 1.76 -13.28 -3.01
CA ASN A 241 2.72 -14.38 -2.81
C ASN A 241 2.12 -15.75 -3.10
N ARG A 242 0.90 -15.81 -3.63
CA ARG A 242 0.24 -17.08 -3.96
C ARG A 242 0.99 -17.83 -5.07
N THR A 243 0.95 -19.15 -4.98
CA THR A 243 1.58 -20.08 -5.93
C THR A 243 0.61 -21.14 -6.45
N ASP A 244 -0.69 -20.90 -6.32
CA ASP A 244 -1.77 -21.75 -6.81
C ASP A 244 -2.70 -20.94 -7.73
N ASN A 245 -3.54 -21.63 -8.51
CA ASN A 245 -4.50 -21.04 -9.46
C ASN A 245 -5.96 -21.08 -8.98
N SER A 246 -6.19 -21.39 -7.69
CA SER A 246 -7.53 -21.40 -7.10
C SER A 246 -8.18 -20.02 -7.11
N ASN A 247 -9.50 -19.97 -7.32
CA ASN A 247 -10.29 -18.73 -7.22
C ASN A 247 -10.68 -18.36 -5.77
N ASN A 248 -10.32 -19.18 -4.78
CA ASN A 248 -10.66 -19.00 -3.36
C ASN A 248 -9.43 -18.78 -2.46
N VAL A 249 -8.36 -18.22 -3.00
CA VAL A 249 -7.14 -17.98 -2.24
C VAL A 249 -7.34 -16.86 -1.23
N SER A 250 -6.80 -17.07 -0.04
CA SER A 250 -6.72 -16.08 1.04
C SER A 250 -5.26 -15.79 1.37
N SER A 251 -4.98 -14.59 1.82
CA SER A 251 -3.62 -14.20 2.25
C SER A 251 -3.07 -15.05 3.40
N GLU A 252 -3.93 -15.73 4.16
CA GLU A 252 -3.54 -16.68 5.21
C GLU A 252 -2.93 -17.98 4.67
N ASP A 253 -3.12 -18.29 3.39
CA ASP A 253 -2.57 -19.48 2.74
C ASP A 253 -1.07 -19.35 2.47
N SER A 254 -0.50 -18.15 2.61
CA SER A 254 0.93 -17.89 2.49
C SER A 254 1.46 -17.15 3.73
N ASN A 255 2.70 -17.46 4.10
CA ASN A 255 3.46 -16.75 5.13
C ASN A 255 4.86 -16.40 4.60
N LEU A 256 4.99 -16.25 3.30
CA LEU A 256 6.27 -16.02 2.65
C LEU A 256 6.84 -14.65 3.02
N PHE A 257 8.08 -14.65 3.50
CA PHE A 257 8.84 -13.45 3.81
C PHE A 257 10.21 -13.53 3.13
N ARG A 258 10.49 -12.59 2.25
CA ARG A 258 11.69 -12.53 1.41
C ARG A 258 12.36 -11.17 1.56
N TRP A 259 13.68 -11.11 1.48
CA TRP A 259 14.42 -9.85 1.59
C TRP A 259 15.67 -9.87 0.71
N TRP A 260 16.03 -8.73 0.20
CA TRP A 260 17.31 -8.50 -0.49
C TRP A 260 18.45 -8.45 0.53
N SER A 261 19.71 -8.66 0.07
CA SER A 261 20.86 -8.46 0.95
C SER A 261 20.95 -6.98 1.42
N PRO A 262 21.47 -6.73 2.63
CA PRO A 262 21.75 -5.36 3.06
C PRO A 262 22.65 -4.60 2.11
N GLU A 263 23.62 -5.29 1.51
CA GLU A 263 24.57 -4.77 0.50
C GLU A 263 23.87 -4.36 -0.80
N PHE A 264 22.79 -5.03 -1.15
CA PHE A 264 21.95 -4.62 -2.29
C PHE A 264 21.11 -3.40 -1.93
N ILE A 265 20.48 -3.42 -0.77
CA ILE A 265 19.59 -2.35 -0.33
C ILE A 265 20.33 -1.04 -0.12
N ILE A 266 21.54 -1.05 0.44
CA ILE A 266 22.28 0.19 0.65
C ILE A 266 22.62 0.90 -0.68
N ARG A 267 22.81 0.15 -1.80
CA ARG A 267 22.97 0.79 -3.11
C ARG A 267 21.73 1.54 -3.58
N GLN A 268 20.53 1.13 -3.16
CA GLN A 268 19.29 1.89 -3.41
C GLN A 268 19.27 3.18 -2.58
N PHE A 269 19.69 3.12 -1.32
CA PHE A 269 19.86 4.31 -0.49
C PHE A 269 20.94 5.27 -1.02
N ASP A 270 22.07 4.73 -1.48
CA ASP A 270 23.14 5.53 -2.13
C ASP A 270 22.57 6.31 -3.33
N TYR A 271 21.71 5.67 -4.14
CA TYR A 271 21.10 6.31 -5.30
C TYR A 271 20.15 7.45 -4.89
N ILE A 272 19.23 7.22 -3.96
CA ILE A 272 18.27 8.26 -3.53
C ILE A 272 18.96 9.39 -2.76
N ALA A 273 20.01 9.10 -1.99
CA ALA A 273 20.84 10.12 -1.34
C ALA A 273 21.52 11.04 -2.38
N LYS A 274 22.08 10.45 -3.44
CA LYS A 274 22.67 11.20 -4.57
C LYS A 274 21.64 12.08 -5.28
N MET A 275 20.37 11.69 -5.29
CA MET A 275 19.26 12.49 -5.83
C MET A 275 18.77 13.59 -4.88
N GLY A 276 19.41 13.77 -3.71
CA GLY A 276 19.07 14.78 -2.72
C GLY A 276 17.79 14.48 -1.91
N VAL A 277 17.34 13.23 -1.89
CA VAL A 277 16.15 12.83 -1.11
C VAL A 277 16.54 12.73 0.36
N LYS A 278 15.73 13.37 1.22
CA LYS A 278 15.81 13.24 2.68
C LYS A 278 14.65 12.43 3.25
N ASN A 279 13.43 12.67 2.77
CA ASN A 279 12.26 11.95 3.22
C ASN A 279 12.15 10.59 2.51
N VAL A 280 12.23 9.52 3.27
CA VAL A 280 12.22 8.14 2.74
C VAL A 280 11.17 7.32 3.49
N LYS A 281 10.34 6.59 2.73
CA LYS A 281 9.49 5.53 3.29
C LYS A 281 10.11 4.18 2.99
N ILE A 282 10.36 3.39 4.02
CA ILE A 282 10.56 1.96 3.87
C ILE A 282 9.16 1.34 3.83
N ALA A 283 8.78 0.85 2.65
CA ALA A 283 7.43 0.37 2.37
C ALA A 283 7.19 -1.09 2.80
N ASP A 284 8.19 -1.73 3.39
CA ASP A 284 8.07 -3.08 3.97
C ASP A 284 6.85 -3.15 4.89
N GLU A 285 6.13 -4.24 4.83
CA GLU A 285 5.01 -4.50 5.76
C GLU A 285 5.47 -4.43 7.22
N LEU A 286 6.68 -4.90 7.46
CA LEU A 286 7.35 -4.89 8.76
C LEU A 286 8.87 -4.77 8.56
N PHE A 287 9.38 -3.55 8.54
CA PHE A 287 10.83 -3.34 8.50
C PHE A 287 11.52 -3.91 9.75
N VAL A 288 10.95 -3.63 10.93
CA VAL A 288 11.51 -4.08 12.20
C VAL A 288 11.02 -5.52 12.50
N LEU A 289 11.44 -6.49 11.68
CA LEU A 289 11.07 -7.89 11.82
C LEU A 289 12.29 -8.81 11.95
N ASN A 290 13.21 -8.75 10.98
CA ASN A 290 14.40 -9.60 10.95
C ASN A 290 15.65 -8.80 11.37
N PRO A 291 16.14 -8.95 12.63
CA PRO A 291 17.29 -8.17 13.10
C PRO A 291 18.57 -8.37 12.28
N ASN A 292 18.80 -9.58 11.76
CA ASN A 292 19.97 -9.87 10.94
C ASN A 292 19.94 -9.12 9.57
N HIS A 293 18.80 -8.59 9.19
CA HIS A 293 18.61 -7.82 7.98
C HIS A 293 18.61 -6.31 8.29
N PHE A 294 17.57 -5.82 9.01
CA PHE A 294 17.41 -4.38 9.18
C PHE A 294 18.52 -3.71 9.99
N MET A 295 19.11 -4.41 10.98
CA MET A 295 20.22 -3.85 11.76
C MET A 295 21.46 -3.62 10.93
N LYS A 296 21.76 -4.51 9.97
CA LYS A 296 22.87 -4.32 9.02
C LYS A 296 22.62 -3.15 8.06
N ILE A 297 21.39 -3.00 7.58
CA ILE A 297 21.01 -1.84 6.77
C ILE A 297 21.22 -0.55 7.58
N CYS A 298 20.78 -0.52 8.83
CA CYS A 298 21.01 0.62 9.72
C CYS A 298 22.51 0.92 9.91
N ASP A 299 23.35 -0.09 10.16
CA ASP A 299 24.80 0.09 10.28
C ASP A 299 25.39 0.73 9.00
N MET A 300 25.01 0.25 7.83
CA MET A 300 25.48 0.78 6.55
C MET A 300 25.00 2.21 6.28
N ILE A 301 23.78 2.58 6.68
CA ILE A 301 23.28 3.95 6.57
C ILE A 301 24.08 4.89 7.51
N ILE A 302 24.34 4.44 8.74
CA ILE A 302 25.14 5.21 9.72
C ILE A 302 26.57 5.43 9.23
N GLU A 303 27.21 4.38 8.71
CA GLU A 303 28.57 4.45 8.15
C GLU A 303 28.71 5.47 7.00
N ARG A 304 27.64 5.64 6.22
CA ARG A 304 27.61 6.63 5.13
C ARG A 304 27.28 8.05 5.56
N GLY A 305 26.85 8.22 6.81
CA GLY A 305 26.51 9.54 7.36
C GLY A 305 25.32 10.21 6.68
N TYR A 306 24.35 9.44 6.17
CA TYR A 306 23.17 10.01 5.53
C TYR A 306 22.22 10.67 6.54
N ASP A 307 21.72 11.85 6.18
CA ASP A 307 20.70 12.59 6.94
C ASP A 307 19.31 12.29 6.38
N PHE A 308 18.82 11.07 6.63
CA PHE A 308 17.49 10.68 6.23
C PHE A 308 16.45 10.95 7.34
N ASN A 309 15.24 11.26 6.90
CA ASN A 309 14.01 11.21 7.67
C ASN A 309 13.21 9.96 7.21
N ILE A 310 13.47 8.83 7.85
CA ILE A 310 12.89 7.54 7.47
C ILE A 310 11.61 7.30 8.27
N TRP A 311 10.55 6.92 7.53
CA TRP A 311 9.35 6.29 8.07
C TRP A 311 9.37 4.80 7.76
N ALA A 312 9.14 3.97 8.78
CA ALA A 312 9.05 2.52 8.65
C ALA A 312 7.94 1.94 9.53
N TYR A 313 7.59 0.68 9.29
CA TYR A 313 6.54 -0.02 10.04
C TYR A 313 7.13 -1.07 10.99
N SER A 314 6.46 -1.23 12.12
CA SER A 314 6.74 -2.28 13.11
C SER A 314 5.45 -2.78 13.75
N ARG A 315 5.47 -4.03 14.20
CA ARG A 315 4.49 -4.52 15.16
C ARG A 315 4.95 -4.17 16.58
N VAL A 316 4.01 -4.07 17.49
CA VAL A 316 4.30 -3.85 18.92
C VAL A 316 5.23 -4.94 19.47
N ASP A 317 5.01 -6.22 19.11
CA ASP A 317 5.78 -7.35 19.59
C ASP A 317 7.16 -7.55 18.93
N THR A 318 7.40 -6.94 17.76
CA THR A 318 8.70 -7.01 17.06
C THR A 318 9.62 -5.84 17.40
N CYS A 319 9.08 -4.71 17.84
CA CYS A 319 9.84 -3.55 18.26
C CYS A 319 10.47 -3.78 19.67
N LYS A 320 11.78 -3.99 19.72
CA LYS A 320 12.48 -4.24 20.98
C LYS A 320 13.37 -3.06 21.38
N PRO A 321 13.50 -2.74 22.70
CA PRO A 321 14.30 -1.60 23.18
C PRO A 321 15.72 -1.57 22.60
N LYS A 322 16.37 -2.72 22.54
CA LYS A 322 17.75 -2.87 22.05
C LYS A 322 17.98 -2.45 20.58
N TYR A 323 16.92 -2.23 19.80
CA TYR A 323 17.03 -1.80 18.40
C TYR A 323 16.88 -0.28 18.23
N LEU A 324 16.21 0.40 19.18
CA LEU A 324 15.69 1.75 19.03
C LEU A 324 16.79 2.79 18.80
N GLU A 325 17.87 2.73 19.57
CA GLU A 325 19.00 3.65 19.42
C GLU A 325 19.63 3.56 18.02
N LYS A 326 19.83 2.34 17.52
CA LYS A 326 20.40 2.13 16.17
C LYS A 326 19.43 2.57 15.07
N LEU A 327 18.15 2.28 15.20
CA LEU A 327 17.13 2.75 14.26
C LEU A 327 17.14 4.27 14.18
N GLN A 328 17.17 4.97 15.34
CA GLN A 328 17.22 6.43 15.40
C GLN A 328 18.48 6.99 14.74
N LYS A 329 19.66 6.41 15.05
CA LYS A 329 20.95 6.84 14.44
C LYS A 329 20.97 6.64 12.93
N ALA A 330 20.29 5.61 12.41
CA ALA A 330 20.15 5.37 10.99
C ALA A 330 19.14 6.30 10.30
N GLY A 331 18.54 7.24 11.05
CA GLY A 331 17.57 8.21 10.50
C GLY A 331 16.12 7.74 10.52
N VAL A 332 15.78 6.63 11.20
CA VAL A 332 14.38 6.26 11.43
C VAL A 332 13.80 7.26 12.43
N LYS A 333 13.06 8.23 11.93
CA LYS A 333 12.40 9.28 12.73
C LYS A 333 10.95 8.95 13.06
N TRP A 334 10.36 8.00 12.34
CA TRP A 334 8.96 7.62 12.50
C TRP A 334 8.80 6.09 12.45
N LEU A 335 8.09 5.54 13.44
CA LEU A 335 7.65 4.15 13.45
C LEU A 335 6.12 4.09 13.47
N GLY A 336 5.54 3.55 12.39
CA GLY A 336 4.14 3.16 12.36
C GLY A 336 3.93 1.86 13.13
N LEU A 337 3.22 1.93 14.26
CA LEU A 337 2.92 0.78 15.11
C LEU A 337 1.52 0.27 14.83
N GLY A 338 1.41 -1.00 14.47
CA GLY A 338 0.12 -1.67 14.36
C GLY A 338 -0.41 -2.05 15.75
N ILE A 339 -1.17 -1.17 16.38
CA ILE A 339 -1.81 -1.37 17.69
C ILE A 339 -3.15 -2.10 17.50
N GLU A 340 -3.91 -1.68 16.50
CA GLU A 340 -5.24 -2.13 16.07
C GLU A 340 -6.29 -1.91 17.15
N ASN A 341 -6.22 -2.62 18.26
CA ASN A 341 -7.11 -2.53 19.40
C ASN A 341 -6.35 -2.76 20.71
N PRO A 342 -6.56 -1.99 21.80
CA PRO A 342 -5.90 -2.21 23.07
C PRO A 342 -6.38 -3.49 23.79
N ASN A 343 -7.55 -4.02 23.43
CA ASN A 343 -8.13 -5.24 24.02
C ASN A 343 -7.40 -6.49 23.50
N ASN A 344 -6.78 -7.24 24.41
CA ASN A 344 -6.03 -8.46 24.08
C ASN A 344 -6.89 -9.55 23.42
N THR A 345 -8.13 -9.74 23.90
CA THR A 345 -9.05 -10.74 23.36
C THR A 345 -9.38 -10.44 21.89
N LEU A 346 -9.74 -9.19 21.58
CA LEU A 346 -10.03 -8.79 20.20
C LEU A 346 -8.82 -8.93 19.28
N ARG A 347 -7.60 -8.64 19.78
CA ARG A 347 -6.38 -8.89 18.98
C ARG A 347 -6.10 -10.36 18.72
N GLN A 348 -6.45 -11.26 19.65
CA GLN A 348 -6.34 -12.70 19.43
C GLN A 348 -7.30 -13.19 18.37
N GLU A 349 -8.55 -12.75 18.42
CA GLU A 349 -9.61 -13.13 17.47
C GLU A 349 -9.28 -12.74 16.03
N ILE A 350 -8.56 -11.66 15.82
CA ILE A 350 -8.08 -11.25 14.50
C ILE A 350 -6.72 -11.86 14.12
N HIS A 351 -6.27 -12.88 14.84
CA HIS A 351 -5.00 -13.58 14.64
C HIS A 351 -3.77 -12.66 14.65
N LYS A 352 -3.88 -11.49 15.29
CA LYS A 352 -2.75 -10.58 15.46
C LYS A 352 -1.70 -11.14 16.44
N GLY A 353 -2.07 -12.01 17.38
CA GLY A 353 -1.24 -12.79 18.31
C GLY A 353 -0.03 -12.06 18.93
N GLY A 354 0.65 -12.72 19.90
CA GLY A 354 1.98 -12.27 20.35
C GLY A 354 2.05 -11.03 21.24
N PHE A 355 0.93 -10.35 21.52
CA PHE A 355 0.91 -9.11 22.32
C PHE A 355 0.55 -9.29 23.80
N GLN A 356 0.31 -10.51 24.26
CA GLN A 356 -0.23 -10.74 25.61
C GLN A 356 0.63 -10.14 26.71
N ASP A 357 1.95 -10.17 26.55
CA ASP A 357 2.92 -9.70 27.52
C ASP A 357 3.51 -8.32 27.19
N VAL A 358 3.09 -7.67 26.09
CA VAL A 358 3.63 -6.38 25.67
C VAL A 358 2.70 -5.27 26.13
N LYS A 359 3.15 -4.45 27.05
CA LYS A 359 2.48 -3.22 27.44
C LYS A 359 2.68 -2.17 26.35
N VAL A 360 1.66 -1.92 25.56
CA VAL A 360 1.70 -0.98 24.41
C VAL A 360 2.19 0.40 24.87
N LEU A 361 1.76 0.86 26.03
CA LEU A 361 2.15 2.15 26.60
C LEU A 361 3.65 2.23 26.90
N ASP A 362 4.22 1.20 27.50
CA ASP A 362 5.66 1.14 27.80
C ASP A 362 6.47 1.20 26.51
N LEU A 363 5.99 0.52 25.45
CA LEU A 363 6.64 0.58 24.14
C LEU A 363 6.56 1.98 23.51
N ILE A 364 5.39 2.61 23.49
CA ILE A 364 5.23 3.98 22.97
C ILE A 364 6.22 4.92 23.67
N LYS A 365 6.29 4.81 25.01
CA LYS A 365 7.25 5.62 25.79
C LYS A 365 8.70 5.33 25.40
N MET A 366 9.10 4.04 25.32
CA MET A 366 10.48 3.67 24.95
C MET A 366 10.86 4.16 23.55
N VAL A 367 9.96 4.08 22.58
CA VAL A 367 10.20 4.58 21.22
C VAL A 367 10.42 6.10 21.22
N ARG A 368 9.60 6.83 21.98
CA ARG A 368 9.77 8.28 22.15
C ARG A 368 11.04 8.68 22.87
N ASP A 369 11.37 7.98 23.97
CA ASP A 369 12.58 8.22 24.75
C ASP A 369 13.86 8.01 23.90
N ALA A 370 13.77 7.15 22.86
CA ALA A 370 14.82 6.96 21.86
C ALA A 370 14.84 8.05 20.77
N GLY A 371 13.95 9.04 20.81
CA GLY A 371 13.88 10.13 19.83
C GLY A 371 13.18 9.76 18.53
N ILE A 372 12.33 8.72 18.52
CA ILE A 372 11.54 8.29 17.38
C ILE A 372 10.06 8.65 17.61
N ASN A 373 9.41 9.22 16.59
CA ASN A 373 7.99 9.56 16.62
C ASN A 373 7.16 8.29 16.37
N VAL A 374 6.01 8.22 17.03
CA VAL A 374 5.09 7.07 16.92
C VAL A 374 3.87 7.44 16.08
N GLY A 375 3.61 6.63 15.04
CA GLY A 375 2.33 6.59 14.35
C GLY A 375 1.48 5.43 14.87
N GLY A 376 0.43 5.71 15.65
CA GLY A 376 -0.50 4.70 16.15
C GLY A 376 -1.54 4.34 15.08
N ASN A 377 -1.70 3.05 14.77
CA ASN A 377 -2.73 2.58 13.86
C ASN A 377 -3.78 1.80 14.66
N TYR A 378 -5.04 2.22 14.54
CA TYR A 378 -6.20 1.67 15.25
C TYR A 378 -7.27 1.25 14.25
N ILE A 379 -8.03 0.19 14.57
CA ILE A 379 -9.13 -0.31 13.73
C ILE A 379 -10.40 -0.42 14.58
N PHE A 380 -11.50 0.14 14.10
CA PHE A 380 -12.85 0.02 14.68
C PHE A 380 -13.71 -0.94 13.87
N GLY A 381 -14.62 -1.61 14.51
CA GLY A 381 -15.56 -2.53 13.87
C GLY A 381 -14.94 -3.87 13.47
N LEU A 382 -13.86 -4.28 14.14
CA LEU A 382 -13.33 -5.63 14.01
C LEU A 382 -14.40 -6.66 14.41
N PRO A 383 -14.30 -7.94 13.98
CA PRO A 383 -15.17 -8.98 14.52
C PRO A 383 -15.22 -8.93 16.04
N TYR A 384 -16.43 -9.05 16.61
CA TYR A 384 -16.72 -8.95 18.06
C TYR A 384 -16.58 -7.56 18.69
N ASP A 385 -16.23 -6.51 17.95
CA ASP A 385 -16.31 -5.14 18.47
C ASP A 385 -17.75 -4.77 18.82
N THR A 386 -17.87 -3.96 19.87
CA THR A 386 -19.12 -3.31 20.32
C THR A 386 -18.89 -1.81 20.43
N HIS A 387 -19.93 -1.02 20.71
CA HIS A 387 -19.76 0.40 21.00
C HIS A 387 -18.78 0.65 22.15
N GLU A 388 -18.86 -0.17 23.20
CA GLU A 388 -18.02 -0.04 24.39
C GLU A 388 -16.55 -0.34 24.07
N THR A 389 -16.25 -1.36 23.25
CA THR A 389 -14.87 -1.71 22.92
C THR A 389 -14.25 -0.71 21.93
N MET A 390 -15.05 -0.15 21.00
CA MET A 390 -14.61 0.95 20.15
C MET A 390 -14.33 2.21 20.97
N GLN A 391 -15.21 2.53 21.96
CA GLN A 391 -14.98 3.67 22.85
C GLN A 391 -13.74 3.48 23.71
N ALA A 392 -13.52 2.29 24.27
CA ALA A 392 -12.30 1.98 25.02
C ALA A 392 -11.03 2.13 24.18
N THR A 393 -11.10 1.81 22.87
CA THR A 393 -9.98 2.03 21.93
C THR A 393 -9.71 3.53 21.71
N LEU A 394 -10.76 4.33 21.57
CA LEU A 394 -10.62 5.79 21.46
C LEU A 394 -10.08 6.40 22.75
N ASP A 395 -10.62 6.01 23.91
CA ASP A 395 -10.19 6.50 25.22
C ASP A 395 -8.70 6.19 25.46
N PHE A 396 -8.25 4.98 25.13
CA PHE A 396 -6.85 4.61 25.18
C PHE A 396 -5.97 5.52 24.33
N ALA A 397 -6.40 5.85 23.09
CA ALA A 397 -5.66 6.73 22.20
C ALA A 397 -5.65 8.19 22.72
N LEU A 398 -6.73 8.67 23.31
CA LEU A 398 -6.85 10.02 23.91
C LEU A 398 -6.01 10.18 25.16
N GLU A 399 -5.96 9.15 26.00
CA GLU A 399 -5.13 9.15 27.21
C GLU A 399 -3.65 9.13 26.88
N ASN A 400 -3.27 8.48 25.79
CA ASN A 400 -1.89 8.24 25.39
C ASN A 400 -1.67 8.63 23.91
N PRO A 401 -1.80 9.93 23.58
CA PRO A 401 -1.73 10.37 22.21
C PRO A 401 -0.36 10.08 21.60
N THR A 402 -0.35 9.60 20.36
CA THR A 402 0.83 9.42 19.53
C THR A 402 0.98 10.61 18.58
N GLU A 403 2.18 10.85 18.04
CA GLU A 403 2.46 11.98 17.17
C GLU A 403 1.65 11.96 15.87
N MET A 404 1.23 10.79 15.43
CA MET A 404 0.25 10.59 14.37
C MET A 404 -0.65 9.43 14.77
N ALA A 405 -1.94 9.53 14.49
CA ALA A 405 -2.88 8.44 14.69
C ALA A 405 -3.74 8.24 13.44
N ASN A 406 -3.81 6.98 12.99
CA ASN A 406 -4.77 6.55 11.99
C ASN A 406 -5.90 5.75 12.65
N PHE A 407 -7.11 6.13 12.32
CA PHE A 407 -8.31 5.38 12.68
C PHE A 407 -8.93 4.80 11.42
N TYR A 408 -8.98 3.48 11.34
CA TYR A 408 -9.56 2.73 10.24
C TYR A 408 -10.88 2.11 10.68
N SER A 409 -11.86 2.02 9.79
CA SER A 409 -12.95 1.07 9.93
C SER A 409 -12.55 -0.28 9.35
N ALA A 410 -12.97 -1.38 9.97
CA ALA A 410 -12.70 -2.72 9.47
C ALA A 410 -13.25 -2.87 8.04
N MET A 411 -12.40 -3.35 7.14
CA MET A 411 -12.70 -3.47 5.72
C MET A 411 -12.35 -4.88 5.25
N ALA A 412 -13.26 -5.53 4.56
CA ALA A 412 -13.03 -6.84 3.98
C ALA A 412 -12.35 -6.69 2.60
N TYR A 413 -11.04 -6.46 2.57
CA TYR A 413 -10.31 -6.33 1.32
C TYR A 413 -10.23 -7.66 0.56
N PRO A 414 -10.47 -7.69 -0.76
CA PRO A 414 -10.31 -8.89 -1.57
C PRO A 414 -8.98 -9.59 -1.33
N GLY A 415 -9.04 -10.89 -1.04
CA GLY A 415 -7.88 -11.69 -0.67
C GLY A 415 -7.57 -11.75 0.82
N SER A 416 -8.26 -11.00 1.69
CA SER A 416 -8.16 -11.16 3.15
C SER A 416 -9.06 -12.29 3.67
N PRO A 417 -8.74 -12.92 4.82
CA PRO A 417 -9.64 -13.85 5.49
C PRO A 417 -11.03 -13.25 5.79
N LEU A 418 -11.10 -11.97 6.20
CA LEU A 418 -12.39 -11.29 6.40
C LEU A 418 -13.22 -11.20 5.11
N PHE A 419 -12.60 -11.03 3.95
CA PHE A 419 -13.31 -11.02 2.68
C PHE A 419 -13.89 -12.41 2.36
N LYS A 420 -13.11 -13.47 2.55
CA LYS A 420 -13.54 -14.85 2.39
C LYS A 420 -14.71 -15.18 3.31
N GLN A 421 -14.64 -14.74 4.57
CA GLN A 421 -15.71 -14.89 5.56
C GLN A 421 -16.96 -14.10 5.18
N ALA A 422 -16.82 -12.83 4.78
CA ALA A 422 -17.94 -12.00 4.36
C ALA A 422 -18.70 -12.62 3.17
N ARG A 423 -17.97 -13.17 2.19
CA ARG A 423 -18.60 -13.89 1.07
C ARG A 423 -19.33 -15.17 1.51
N LEU A 424 -18.75 -15.93 2.44
CA LEU A 424 -19.35 -17.18 2.95
C LEU A 424 -20.67 -16.89 3.69
N PHE A 425 -20.74 -15.83 4.45
CA PHE A 425 -21.92 -15.45 5.24
C PHE A 425 -22.84 -14.44 4.53
N ASN A 426 -22.55 -14.10 3.27
CA ASN A 426 -23.28 -13.08 2.51
C ASN A 426 -23.35 -11.72 3.20
N THR A 427 -22.31 -11.37 3.97
CA THR A 427 -22.20 -10.03 4.56
C THR A 427 -21.99 -9.01 3.44
N PRO A 428 -22.70 -7.88 3.43
CA PRO A 428 -22.58 -6.88 2.38
C PRO A 428 -21.14 -6.36 2.23
N LEU A 429 -20.70 -6.23 0.98
CA LEU A 429 -19.37 -5.76 0.58
C LEU A 429 -19.48 -4.48 -0.27
N PRO A 430 -18.42 -3.67 -0.38
CA PRO A 430 -18.39 -2.52 -1.28
C PRO A 430 -18.78 -2.90 -2.71
N GLN A 431 -19.67 -2.13 -3.34
CA GLN A 431 -20.13 -2.35 -4.72
C GLN A 431 -19.22 -1.70 -5.76
N THR A 432 -18.40 -0.73 -5.32
CA THR A 432 -17.44 0.00 -6.16
C THR A 432 -16.03 -0.12 -5.59
N TYR A 433 -15.04 0.10 -6.43
CA TYR A 433 -13.64 0.10 -5.99
C TYR A 433 -13.34 1.23 -4.99
N ALA A 434 -13.93 2.41 -5.20
CA ALA A 434 -13.84 3.53 -4.28
C ALA A 434 -14.46 3.20 -2.90
N GLY A 435 -15.41 2.28 -2.83
CA GLY A 435 -16.02 1.81 -1.59
C GLY A 435 -15.03 1.15 -0.62
N TYR A 436 -13.89 0.65 -1.12
CA TYR A 436 -12.79 0.14 -0.30
C TYR A 436 -11.87 1.22 0.27
N SER A 437 -12.09 2.49 -0.04
CA SER A 437 -11.32 3.60 0.54
C SER A 437 -11.90 4.03 1.89
N GLN A 438 -11.04 4.33 2.86
CA GLN A 438 -11.41 4.95 4.13
C GLN A 438 -11.87 6.42 4.00
N HIS A 439 -11.65 7.05 2.83
CA HIS A 439 -11.84 8.49 2.63
C HIS A 439 -12.84 8.84 1.52
N SER A 440 -13.28 7.87 0.72
CA SER A 440 -14.19 8.16 -0.40
C SER A 440 -15.61 8.46 0.06
N TYR A 441 -16.38 9.10 -0.80
CA TYR A 441 -17.82 9.27 -0.64
C TYR A 441 -18.56 7.93 -0.54
N GLU A 442 -18.07 6.93 -1.28
CA GLU A 442 -18.66 5.59 -1.39
C GLU A 442 -18.14 4.60 -0.35
N THR A 443 -17.33 5.04 0.64
CA THR A 443 -16.81 4.16 1.70
C THR A 443 -17.89 3.26 2.27
N PHE A 444 -17.61 1.95 2.25
CA PHE A 444 -18.51 0.93 2.79
C PHE A 444 -17.68 -0.12 3.54
N ASN A 445 -17.62 0.01 4.85
CA ASN A 445 -16.87 -0.88 5.73
C ASN A 445 -17.68 -2.13 6.11
N LEU A 446 -16.99 -3.11 6.66
CA LEU A 446 -17.61 -4.35 7.14
C LEU A 446 -18.50 -4.06 8.37
N SER A 447 -19.69 -4.66 8.41
CA SER A 447 -20.48 -4.80 9.63
C SER A 447 -20.06 -6.04 10.42
N ASN A 448 -20.40 -6.11 11.69
CA ASN A 448 -20.29 -7.31 12.50
C ASN A 448 -21.63 -7.63 13.20
N ASP A 449 -21.64 -8.64 14.06
CA ASP A 449 -22.89 -9.08 14.72
C ASP A 449 -23.48 -8.03 15.67
N ASN A 450 -22.70 -7.06 16.13
CA ASN A 450 -23.08 -6.05 17.11
C ASN A 450 -23.33 -4.66 16.51
N LEU A 451 -22.75 -4.39 15.31
CA LEU A 451 -22.64 -3.05 14.75
C LEU A 451 -22.89 -3.05 13.24
N THR A 452 -23.67 -2.10 12.78
CA THR A 452 -23.86 -1.84 11.35
C THR A 452 -22.64 -1.11 10.75
N SER A 453 -22.47 -1.21 9.44
CA SER A 453 -21.45 -0.45 8.71
C SER A 453 -21.56 1.06 8.94
N ALA A 454 -22.77 1.60 9.04
CA ALA A 454 -23.02 3.02 9.28
C ALA A 454 -22.58 3.46 10.67
N GLU A 455 -22.90 2.69 11.73
CA GLU A 455 -22.46 2.97 13.09
C GLU A 455 -20.94 2.99 13.21
N ILE A 456 -20.27 1.99 12.65
CA ILE A 456 -18.80 1.89 12.66
C ILE A 456 -18.16 3.08 11.92
N LEU A 457 -18.67 3.43 10.72
CA LEU A 457 -18.13 4.55 9.94
C LEU A 457 -18.34 5.89 10.65
N SER A 458 -19.55 6.11 11.17
CA SER A 458 -19.87 7.31 11.94
C SER A 458 -18.98 7.43 13.19
N PHE A 459 -18.78 6.34 13.92
CA PHE A 459 -17.89 6.31 15.09
C PHE A 459 -16.44 6.63 14.68
N ARG A 460 -15.93 6.02 13.61
CA ARG A 460 -14.57 6.26 13.10
C ARG A 460 -14.35 7.73 12.74
N ASP A 461 -15.27 8.34 12.02
CA ASP A 461 -15.15 9.75 11.61
C ASP A 461 -15.22 10.69 12.84
N LYS A 462 -16.12 10.42 13.81
CA LYS A 462 -16.17 11.13 15.08
C LYS A 462 -14.90 10.93 15.92
N ALA A 463 -14.36 9.72 15.97
CA ALA A 463 -13.13 9.42 16.70
C ALA A 463 -11.94 10.20 16.14
N TRP A 464 -11.82 10.33 14.80
CA TRP A 464 -10.80 11.14 14.15
C TRP A 464 -10.92 12.62 14.54
N ASP A 465 -12.11 13.20 14.46
CA ASP A 465 -12.37 14.60 14.85
C ASP A 465 -12.07 14.81 16.34
N THR A 466 -12.50 13.89 17.21
CA THR A 466 -12.29 13.96 18.67
C THR A 466 -10.80 13.93 19.02
N TYR A 467 -10.07 12.97 18.46
CA TYR A 467 -8.63 12.81 18.72
C TYR A 467 -7.83 14.05 18.29
N HIS A 468 -8.03 14.51 17.04
CA HIS A 468 -7.29 15.63 16.47
C HIS A 468 -7.73 17.02 17.02
N SER A 469 -8.75 17.05 17.88
CA SER A 469 -9.20 18.25 18.59
C SER A 469 -8.92 18.17 20.10
N HIS A 470 -8.36 17.06 20.58
CA HIS A 470 -8.14 16.85 22.00
C HIS A 470 -6.92 17.62 22.50
N ASP A 471 -7.05 18.33 23.64
CA ASP A 471 -6.00 19.21 24.18
C ASP A 471 -4.66 18.50 24.40
N LYS A 472 -4.66 17.27 24.93
CA LYS A 472 -3.41 16.51 25.12
C LYS A 472 -2.66 16.28 23.81
N TYR A 473 -3.39 15.97 22.72
CA TYR A 473 -2.79 15.79 21.40
C TYR A 473 -2.28 17.12 20.83
N LEU A 474 -3.08 18.18 20.87
CA LEU A 474 -2.70 19.50 20.36
C LEU A 474 -1.48 20.07 21.11
N ASN A 475 -1.43 19.89 22.42
CA ASN A 475 -0.26 20.27 23.21
C ASN A 475 0.99 19.45 22.82
N LEU A 476 0.86 18.11 22.69
CA LEU A 476 1.95 17.26 22.21
C LEU A 476 2.49 17.75 20.85
N MET A 477 1.59 18.09 19.92
CA MET A 477 1.97 18.55 18.58
C MET A 477 2.67 19.91 18.63
N LYS A 478 2.13 20.85 19.43
CA LYS A 478 2.71 22.17 19.59
C LYS A 478 4.08 22.13 20.24
N ASP A 479 4.23 21.35 21.32
CA ASP A 479 5.49 21.23 22.06
C ASP A 479 6.59 20.56 21.23
N LYS A 480 6.22 19.59 20.39
CA LYS A 480 7.20 18.79 19.63
C LYS A 480 7.52 19.35 18.25
N PHE A 481 6.54 19.91 17.55
CA PHE A 481 6.66 20.33 16.15
C PHE A 481 6.30 21.81 15.92
N GLY A 482 5.92 22.52 16.99
CA GLY A 482 5.59 23.93 16.92
C GLY A 482 4.19 24.24 16.38
N GLN A 483 3.85 25.54 16.35
CA GLN A 483 2.51 26.01 15.95
C GLN A 483 2.16 25.65 14.50
N LYS A 484 3.13 25.61 13.59
CA LYS A 484 2.91 25.25 12.17
C LYS A 484 2.25 23.88 12.00
N ALA A 485 2.64 22.88 12.80
CA ALA A 485 2.03 21.56 12.74
C ALA A 485 0.57 21.59 13.19
N VAL A 486 0.23 22.39 14.21
CA VAL A 486 -1.15 22.59 14.66
C VAL A 486 -1.97 23.30 13.59
N ASP A 487 -1.43 24.32 12.93
CA ASP A 487 -2.11 25.04 11.86
C ASP A 487 -2.38 24.14 10.63
N GLU A 488 -1.46 23.22 10.28
CA GLU A 488 -1.66 22.22 9.23
C GLU A 488 -2.77 21.22 9.60
N LEU A 489 -2.81 20.78 10.87
CA LEU A 489 -3.90 19.94 11.38
C LEU A 489 -5.25 20.65 11.28
N ASP A 490 -5.33 21.90 11.70
CA ASP A 490 -6.56 22.69 11.61
C ASP A 490 -7.01 22.89 10.16
N SER A 491 -6.07 23.06 9.25
CA SER A 491 -6.37 23.10 7.80
C SER A 491 -6.95 21.78 7.30
N THR A 492 -6.43 20.65 7.78
CA THR A 492 -6.91 19.30 7.41
C THR A 492 -8.32 19.06 7.98
N LYS A 493 -8.60 19.45 9.21
CA LYS A 493 -9.92 19.33 9.86
C LYS A 493 -11.03 20.10 9.14
N LYS A 494 -10.70 21.15 8.40
CA LYS A 494 -11.67 21.91 7.59
C LYS A 494 -12.19 21.11 6.39
N VAL A 495 -11.46 20.10 5.94
CA VAL A 495 -11.91 19.21 4.85
C VAL A 495 -12.86 18.17 5.43
N LYS A 496 -14.17 18.37 5.23
CA LYS A 496 -15.17 17.40 5.66
C LYS A 496 -15.43 16.38 4.57
N LEU A 497 -15.26 15.11 4.91
CA LEU A 497 -15.57 14.01 4.00
C LEU A 497 -17.08 13.77 3.98
N LYS A 498 -17.64 13.66 2.79
CA LYS A 498 -19.02 13.23 2.60
C LYS A 498 -19.11 11.71 2.58
N ARG A 499 -20.21 11.16 3.07
CA ARG A 499 -20.43 9.72 3.22
C ARG A 499 -21.79 9.30 2.70
N LYS A 500 -21.83 8.65 1.53
CA LYS A 500 -23.08 8.08 0.99
C LYS A 500 -23.79 7.18 1.99
N LEU A 501 -23.02 6.36 2.74
CA LEU A 501 -23.54 5.44 3.75
C LEU A 501 -24.23 6.16 4.91
N LEU A 502 -23.88 7.41 5.20
CA LEU A 502 -24.46 8.23 6.27
C LEU A 502 -25.53 9.22 5.79
N GLY A 503 -25.81 9.24 4.47
CA GLY A 503 -26.90 10.03 3.88
C GLY A 503 -26.49 11.44 3.44
N ASP A 504 -25.18 11.72 3.24
CA ASP A 504 -24.68 12.99 2.73
C ASP A 504 -25.01 13.23 1.23
#